data_14e57d48de0195a2a0fc11fcc9f91b5c
#
_entry.id   14e57d48de0195a2a0fc11fcc9f91b5c
#
_cell.length_a   1.000
_cell.length_b   1.000
_cell.length_c   1.000
_cell.angle_alpha   90.00
_cell.angle_beta   90.00
_cell.angle_gamma   90.00
#
_symmetry.space_group_name_H-M   'P 1'
#
loop_
_entity.id
_entity.type
_entity.pdbx_description
1 polymer ?
#
loop_
_entity_poly.entity_id
_entity_poly.type
_entity_poly.pdbx_seq_one_letter_code
_entity_poly.pdbx_strand_id
1 'polypeptide(L)'
;MKLVVDNSVAMRWLFADGSEADRQYASEVAALVETSEVHVPALFVTEAANVISRALKVGVITPQECESRFDLLQAMQASVAPMESTHSAMPLAIKAFEEGLSAYDATYLLLAQKLGCPLATLDKDLRRAAKKNGVAIAGEATN
;
A
#
# COMPACT_ATOMS: atom_id res chain seq x y z
N MET A 1 -2.54 -16.60 4.52
CA MET A 1 -3.36 -15.71 3.68
C MET A 1 -2.47 -14.68 3.02
N LYS A 2 -2.70 -14.39 1.77
CA LYS A 2 -1.98 -13.32 1.06
C LYS A 2 -2.67 -11.98 1.30
N LEU A 3 -1.90 -10.91 1.28
CA LEU A 3 -2.38 -9.55 1.53
C LEU A 3 -1.53 -8.56 0.73
N VAL A 4 -2.16 -7.66 -0.01
CA VAL A 4 -1.47 -6.52 -0.63
C VAL A 4 -1.66 -5.30 0.28
N VAL A 5 -0.56 -4.63 0.60
CA VAL A 5 -0.56 -3.44 1.46
C VAL A 5 -0.14 -2.22 0.64
N ASP A 6 -1.02 -1.21 0.60
CA ASP A 6 -0.74 0.08 -0.02
C ASP A 6 0.13 0.94 0.89
N ASN A 7 0.94 1.78 0.28
CA ASN A 7 1.82 2.71 0.97
C ASN A 7 1.07 3.63 1.96
N SER A 8 -0.18 4.00 1.66
CA SER A 8 -1.01 4.83 2.56
C SER A 8 -1.16 4.24 3.95
N VAL A 9 -1.24 2.91 4.06
CA VAL A 9 -1.35 2.20 5.34
C VAL A 9 0.01 2.12 6.02
N ALA A 10 1.03 1.68 5.29
CA ALA A 10 2.38 1.53 5.85
C ALA A 10 2.93 2.85 6.41
N MET A 11 2.62 3.97 5.77
CA MET A 11 3.05 5.28 6.24
C MET A 11 2.41 5.69 7.57
N ARG A 12 1.24 5.15 7.91
CA ARG A 12 0.63 5.38 9.24
C ARG A 12 1.40 4.66 10.34
N TRP A 13 2.07 3.58 10.02
CA TRP A 13 2.95 2.91 11.01
C TRP A 13 4.22 3.71 11.28
N LEU A 14 4.73 4.40 10.26
CA LEU A 14 5.97 5.18 10.36
C LEU A 14 5.76 6.56 10.95
N PHE A 15 4.63 7.18 10.63
CA PHE A 15 4.30 8.54 11.03
C PHE A 15 2.94 8.53 11.73
N ALA A 16 2.90 8.99 12.95
CA ALA A 16 1.67 9.03 13.74
C ALA A 16 0.75 10.20 13.33
N ASP A 17 0.54 10.36 12.03
CA ASP A 17 -0.31 11.37 11.42
C ASP A 17 -1.59 10.74 10.83
N GLY A 18 -2.43 11.56 10.22
CA GLY A 18 -3.72 11.15 9.73
C GLY A 18 -4.80 11.19 10.82
N SER A 19 -6.02 10.82 10.45
CA SER A 19 -7.14 10.78 11.39
C SER A 19 -7.01 9.62 12.37
N GLU A 20 -7.76 9.67 13.47
CA GLU A 20 -7.84 8.55 14.43
C GLU A 20 -8.34 7.28 13.72
N ALA A 21 -9.35 7.41 12.84
CA ALA A 21 -9.87 6.28 12.07
C ALA A 21 -8.80 5.67 11.16
N ASP A 22 -7.96 6.49 10.52
CA ASP A 22 -6.85 6.03 9.68
C ASP A 22 -5.83 5.25 10.49
N ARG A 23 -5.45 5.77 11.65
CA ARG A 23 -4.49 5.11 12.55
C ARG A 23 -5.03 3.80 13.10
N GLN A 24 -6.32 3.77 13.45
CA GLN A 24 -6.98 2.55 13.92
C GLN A 24 -6.98 1.49 12.83
N TYR A 25 -7.38 1.84 11.62
CA TYR A 25 -7.35 0.91 10.50
C TYR A 25 -5.93 0.38 10.22
N ALA A 26 -4.94 1.26 10.21
CA ALA A 26 -3.55 0.84 10.02
C ALA A 26 -3.08 -0.12 11.12
N SER A 27 -3.52 0.06 12.36
CA SER A 27 -3.22 -0.82 13.48
C SER A 27 -3.89 -2.21 13.28
N GLU A 28 -5.12 -2.24 12.83
CA GLU A 28 -5.81 -3.50 12.51
C GLU A 28 -5.12 -4.25 11.38
N VAL A 29 -4.67 -3.55 10.34
CA VAL A 29 -3.88 -4.14 9.26
C VAL A 29 -2.53 -4.65 9.75
N ALA A 30 -1.88 -3.95 10.68
CA ALA A 30 -0.62 -4.40 11.28
C ALA A 30 -0.78 -5.78 11.94
N ALA A 31 -1.90 -5.99 12.63
CA ALA A 31 -2.21 -7.30 13.22
C ALA A 31 -2.40 -8.39 12.14
N LEU A 32 -3.04 -8.06 11.02
CA LEU A 32 -3.19 -8.99 9.90
C LEU A 32 -1.85 -9.35 9.24
N VAL A 33 -0.94 -8.38 9.15
CA VAL A 33 0.40 -8.57 8.57
C VAL A 33 1.18 -9.66 9.31
N GLU A 34 1.03 -9.75 10.62
CA GLU A 34 1.76 -10.75 11.44
C GLU A 34 1.46 -12.19 11.03
N THR A 35 0.28 -12.44 10.47
CA THR A 35 -0.19 -13.78 10.09
C THR A 35 -0.42 -13.94 8.59
N SER A 36 -0.01 -12.97 7.78
CA SER A 36 -0.24 -12.96 6.35
C SER A 36 1.08 -12.97 5.57
N GLU A 37 1.02 -13.51 4.36
CA GLU A 37 2.06 -13.35 3.35
C GLU A 37 1.82 -12.01 2.64
N VAL A 38 2.64 -11.02 2.93
CA VAL A 38 2.46 -9.64 2.41
C VAL A 38 3.13 -9.48 1.07
N HIS A 39 2.43 -8.86 0.14
CA HIS A 39 2.92 -8.52 -1.19
C HIS A 39 2.76 -7.03 -1.47
N VAL A 40 3.75 -6.46 -2.14
CA VAL A 40 3.71 -5.05 -2.60
C VAL A 40 4.26 -4.97 -4.02
N PRO A 41 3.81 -4.01 -4.83
CA PRO A 41 4.45 -3.76 -6.13
C PRO A 41 5.81 -3.10 -5.93
N ALA A 42 6.68 -3.17 -6.94
CA ALA A 42 7.99 -2.51 -6.91
C ALA A 42 7.87 -0.99 -6.63
N LEU A 43 6.81 -0.38 -7.10
CA LEU A 43 6.45 1.01 -6.86
C LEU A 43 6.42 1.37 -5.37
N PHE A 44 6.00 0.46 -4.49
CA PHE A 44 5.92 0.69 -3.04
C PHE A 44 7.24 1.21 -2.49
N VAL A 45 8.36 0.65 -2.91
CA VAL A 45 9.70 1.03 -2.43
C VAL A 45 9.99 2.50 -2.75
N THR A 46 9.70 2.92 -3.98
CA THR A 46 9.93 4.30 -4.40
C THR A 46 8.99 5.27 -3.70
N GLU A 47 7.72 4.90 -3.54
CA GLU A 47 6.76 5.72 -2.81
C GLU A 47 7.16 5.91 -1.34
N ALA A 48 7.54 4.82 -0.67
CA ALA A 48 8.00 4.88 0.72
C ALA A 48 9.24 5.76 0.86
N ALA A 49 10.23 5.57 -0.02
CA ALA A 49 11.44 6.38 -0.04
C ALA A 49 11.13 7.87 -0.24
N ASN A 50 10.17 8.19 -1.11
CA ASN A 50 9.79 9.58 -1.36
C ASN A 50 9.14 10.23 -0.14
N VAL A 51 8.26 9.53 0.57
CA VAL A 51 7.63 10.04 1.79
C VAL A 51 8.68 10.28 2.88
N ILE A 52 9.58 9.33 3.10
CA ILE A 52 10.66 9.45 4.09
C ILE A 52 11.61 10.60 3.73
N SER A 53 11.99 10.72 2.47
CA SER A 53 12.86 11.80 1.98
C SER A 53 12.24 13.18 2.23
N ARG A 54 10.94 13.34 1.97
CA ARG A 54 10.23 14.59 2.26
C ARG A 54 10.21 14.91 3.74
N ALA A 55 9.95 13.91 4.58
CA ALA A 55 9.94 14.09 6.04
C ALA A 55 11.31 14.54 6.56
N LEU A 56 12.40 14.01 6.02
CA LEU A 56 13.77 14.46 6.31
C LEU A 56 13.99 15.90 5.88
N LYS A 57 13.58 16.25 4.66
CA LYS A 57 13.79 17.61 4.11
C LYS A 57 13.08 18.69 4.92
N VAL A 58 11.89 18.41 5.45
CA VAL A 58 11.13 19.36 6.25
C VAL A 58 11.41 19.25 7.75
N GLY A 59 12.27 18.33 8.17
CA GLY A 59 12.67 18.18 9.57
C GLY A 59 11.65 17.47 10.47
N VAL A 60 10.68 16.76 9.92
CA VAL A 60 9.71 15.96 10.69
C VAL A 60 10.37 14.77 11.37
N ILE A 61 11.37 14.19 10.72
CA ILE A 61 12.21 13.14 11.29
C ILE A 61 13.69 13.46 11.10
N THR A 62 14.51 12.88 11.95
CA THR A 62 15.98 12.98 11.84
C THR A 62 16.55 11.75 11.12
N PRO A 63 17.79 11.84 10.58
CA PRO A 63 18.44 10.65 10.02
C PRO A 63 18.57 9.49 11.00
N GLN A 64 18.73 9.78 12.30
CA GLN A 64 18.83 8.76 13.34
C GLN A 64 17.48 8.02 13.52
N GLU A 65 16.37 8.75 13.43
CA GLU A 65 15.03 8.15 13.52
C GLU A 65 14.69 7.31 12.29
N CYS A 66 15.34 7.54 11.15
CA CYS A 66 15.12 6.78 9.93
C CYS A 66 15.42 5.30 10.11
N GLU A 67 16.46 4.93 10.85
CA GLU A 67 16.83 3.52 11.05
C GLU A 67 15.72 2.74 11.73
N SER A 68 15.20 3.27 12.86
CA SER A 68 14.10 2.60 13.56
C SER A 68 12.82 2.52 12.74
N ARG A 69 12.55 3.55 11.93
CA ARG A 69 11.39 3.54 11.02
C ARG A 69 11.54 2.54 9.89
N PHE A 70 12.76 2.42 9.37
CA PHE A 70 13.08 1.42 8.35
C PHE A 70 12.89 0.00 8.89
N ASP A 71 13.25 -0.26 10.14
CA ASP A 71 13.05 -1.55 10.79
C ASP A 71 11.55 -1.95 10.83
N LEU A 72 10.65 -0.97 11.02
CA LEU A 72 9.21 -1.21 10.96
C LEU A 72 8.76 -1.69 9.57
N LEU A 73 9.29 -1.09 8.51
CA LEU A 73 9.00 -1.54 7.14
C LEU A 73 9.56 -2.93 6.87
N GLN A 74 10.77 -3.22 7.35
CA GLN A 74 11.38 -4.55 7.20
C GLN A 74 10.60 -5.62 7.95
N ALA A 75 10.05 -5.29 9.12
CA ALA A 75 9.25 -6.23 9.91
C ALA A 75 8.00 -6.74 9.16
N MET A 76 7.53 -6.00 8.16
CA MET A 76 6.44 -6.43 7.29
C MET A 76 6.82 -7.65 6.43
N GLN A 77 8.10 -7.85 6.16
CA GLN A 77 8.64 -8.94 5.34
C GLN A 77 7.92 -9.11 4.00
N ALA A 78 7.60 -8.00 3.35
CA ALA A 78 6.85 -8.00 2.10
C ALA A 78 7.65 -8.59 0.94
N SER A 79 6.98 -9.44 0.16
CA SER A 79 7.46 -9.86 -1.16
C SER A 79 7.21 -8.72 -2.14
N VAL A 80 8.28 -8.22 -2.77
CA VAL A 80 8.18 -7.16 -3.76
C VAL A 80 7.98 -7.78 -5.13
N ALA A 81 6.86 -7.48 -5.78
CA ALA A 81 6.59 -7.95 -7.13
C ALA A 81 7.56 -7.30 -8.12
N PRO A 82 8.05 -8.04 -9.14
CA PRO A 82 8.93 -7.47 -10.15
C PRO A 82 8.29 -6.29 -10.89
N MET A 83 9.12 -5.36 -11.36
CA MET A 83 8.65 -4.29 -12.23
C MET A 83 8.08 -4.87 -13.52
N GLU A 84 6.97 -4.31 -13.96
CA GLU A 84 6.35 -4.67 -15.22
C GLU A 84 7.21 -4.20 -16.42
N SER A 85 7.03 -4.85 -17.57
CA SER A 85 7.69 -4.43 -18.80
C SER A 85 7.03 -3.16 -19.36
N THR A 86 7.71 -2.45 -20.24
CA THR A 86 7.17 -1.27 -20.93
C THR A 86 5.91 -1.57 -21.73
N HIS A 87 5.73 -2.83 -22.18
CA HIS A 87 4.52 -3.27 -22.87
C HIS A 87 3.27 -3.24 -21.98
N SER A 88 3.44 -3.25 -20.68
CA SER A 88 2.35 -3.17 -19.70
C SER A 88 1.84 -1.74 -19.50
N ALA A 89 2.50 -0.73 -20.05
CA ALA A 89 2.13 0.68 -19.84
C ALA A 89 0.72 0.99 -20.38
N MET A 90 0.38 0.50 -21.55
CA MET A 90 -0.94 0.77 -22.13
C MET A 90 -2.08 0.05 -21.39
N PRO A 91 -2.01 -1.26 -21.08
CA PRO A 91 -3.02 -1.89 -20.23
C PRO A 91 -3.19 -1.23 -18.87
N LEU A 92 -2.10 -0.82 -18.23
CA LEU A 92 -2.15 -0.10 -16.96
C LEU A 92 -2.84 1.26 -17.10
N ALA A 93 -2.51 2.04 -18.15
CA ALA A 93 -3.12 3.32 -18.42
C ALA A 93 -4.64 3.20 -18.65
N ILE A 94 -5.07 2.20 -19.41
CA ILE A 94 -6.49 1.93 -19.67
C ILE A 94 -7.20 1.57 -18.37
N LYS A 95 -6.62 0.68 -17.57
CA LYS A 95 -7.21 0.29 -16.28
C LYS A 95 -7.36 1.49 -15.35
N ALA A 96 -6.33 2.31 -15.23
CA ALA A 96 -6.37 3.51 -14.41
C ALA A 96 -7.48 4.46 -14.90
N PHE A 97 -7.58 4.69 -16.19
CA PHE A 97 -8.62 5.53 -16.78
C PHE A 97 -10.03 4.97 -16.49
N GLU A 98 -10.27 3.71 -16.74
CA GLU A 98 -11.57 3.06 -16.52
C GLU A 98 -12.02 3.13 -15.05
N GLU A 99 -11.08 3.02 -14.13
CA GLU A 99 -11.38 2.99 -12.70
C GLU A 99 -11.31 4.38 -12.04
N GLY A 100 -10.93 5.42 -12.78
CA GLY A 100 -10.75 6.76 -12.23
C GLY A 100 -9.62 6.84 -11.22
N LEU A 101 -8.55 6.07 -11.42
CA LEU A 101 -7.39 5.99 -10.54
C LEU A 101 -6.15 6.59 -11.20
N SER A 102 -5.16 6.94 -10.38
CA SER A 102 -3.80 7.11 -10.88
C SER A 102 -3.26 5.75 -11.34
N ALA A 103 -2.25 5.76 -12.20
CA ALA A 103 -1.55 4.53 -12.59
C ALA A 103 -0.88 3.86 -11.36
N TYR A 104 -0.45 4.66 -10.40
CA TYR A 104 0.12 4.18 -9.14
C TYR A 104 -0.90 3.33 -8.36
N ASP A 105 -2.09 3.87 -8.11
CA ASP A 105 -3.16 3.15 -7.40
C ASP A 105 -3.67 1.94 -8.19
N ALA A 106 -3.79 2.06 -9.51
CA ALA A 106 -4.17 0.95 -10.36
C ALA A 106 -3.17 -0.22 -10.28
N THR A 107 -1.89 0.06 -10.05
CA THR A 107 -0.86 -0.97 -9.87
C THR A 107 -1.14 -1.85 -8.65
N TYR A 108 -1.57 -1.26 -7.53
CA TYR A 108 -1.97 -2.01 -6.33
C TYR A 108 -3.22 -2.86 -6.59
N LEU A 109 -4.21 -2.29 -7.25
CA LEU A 109 -5.44 -3.00 -7.59
C LEU A 109 -5.15 -4.24 -8.46
N LEU A 110 -4.35 -4.06 -9.50
CA LEU A 110 -3.99 -5.16 -10.41
C LEU A 110 -3.19 -6.25 -9.70
N LEU A 111 -2.29 -5.89 -8.79
CA LEU A 111 -1.55 -6.87 -7.99
C LEU A 111 -2.49 -7.70 -7.12
N ALA A 112 -3.42 -7.06 -6.42
CA ALA A 112 -4.40 -7.75 -5.59
C ALA A 112 -5.30 -8.68 -6.41
N GLN A 113 -5.74 -8.23 -7.59
CA GLN A 113 -6.51 -9.07 -8.51
C GLN A 113 -5.72 -10.28 -8.99
N LYS A 114 -4.47 -10.07 -9.39
CA LYS A 114 -3.58 -11.15 -9.87
C LYS A 114 -3.35 -12.21 -8.80
N LEU A 115 -3.19 -11.80 -7.55
CA LEU A 115 -2.96 -12.71 -6.43
C LEU A 115 -4.26 -13.26 -5.82
N GLY A 116 -5.41 -12.72 -6.21
CA GLY A 116 -6.71 -13.13 -5.66
C GLY A 116 -6.80 -12.91 -4.16
N CYS A 117 -6.29 -11.79 -3.66
CA CYS A 117 -6.21 -11.50 -2.23
C CYS A 117 -6.75 -10.12 -1.87
N PRO A 118 -7.03 -9.87 -0.58
CA PRO A 118 -7.45 -8.56 -0.11
C PRO A 118 -6.39 -7.48 -0.30
N LEU A 119 -6.87 -6.23 -0.38
CA LEU A 119 -6.06 -5.03 -0.46
C LEU A 119 -6.28 -4.17 0.79
N ALA A 120 -5.19 -3.78 1.44
CA ALA A 120 -5.21 -2.83 2.54
C ALA A 120 -4.83 -1.45 2.01
N THR A 121 -5.76 -0.51 2.06
CA THR A 121 -5.55 0.87 1.63
C THR A 121 -6.45 1.85 2.39
N LEU A 122 -5.97 3.07 2.59
CA LEU A 122 -6.74 4.19 3.13
C LEU A 122 -7.31 5.08 2.03
N ASP A 123 -6.89 4.90 0.78
CA ASP A 123 -7.35 5.71 -0.34
C ASP A 123 -8.79 5.35 -0.72
N LYS A 124 -9.67 6.36 -0.69
CA LYS A 124 -11.11 6.16 -0.94
C LYS A 124 -11.41 5.70 -2.36
N ASP A 125 -10.70 6.25 -3.34
CA ASP A 125 -10.92 5.91 -4.74
C ASP A 125 -10.43 4.49 -5.03
N LEU A 126 -9.29 4.11 -4.45
CA LEU A 126 -8.77 2.76 -4.56
C LEU A 126 -9.67 1.74 -3.88
N ARG A 127 -10.21 2.07 -2.70
CA ARG A 127 -11.22 1.21 -2.02
C ARG A 127 -12.45 0.99 -2.89
N ARG A 128 -12.98 2.06 -3.47
CA ARG A 128 -14.14 1.99 -4.37
C ARG A 128 -13.85 1.10 -5.57
N ALA A 129 -12.72 1.29 -6.23
CA ALA A 129 -12.33 0.50 -7.40
C ALA A 129 -12.11 -0.97 -7.02
N ALA A 130 -11.49 -1.26 -5.87
CA ALA A 130 -11.29 -2.61 -5.37
C ALA A 130 -12.64 -3.33 -5.20
N LYS A 131 -13.59 -2.73 -4.51
CA LYS A 131 -14.94 -3.30 -4.30
C LYS A 131 -15.65 -3.56 -5.62
N LYS A 132 -15.61 -2.60 -6.54
CA LYS A 132 -16.20 -2.73 -7.89
C LYS A 132 -15.60 -3.90 -8.66
N ASN A 133 -14.34 -4.19 -8.47
CA ASN A 133 -13.61 -5.24 -9.17
C ASN A 133 -13.54 -6.56 -8.38
N GLY A 134 -14.31 -6.72 -7.32
CA GLY A 134 -14.36 -7.95 -6.54
C GLY A 134 -13.14 -8.19 -5.65
N VAL A 135 -12.34 -7.17 -5.39
CA VAL A 135 -11.21 -7.22 -4.46
C VAL A 135 -11.68 -6.79 -3.07
N ALA A 136 -11.55 -7.68 -2.10
CA ALA A 136 -11.92 -7.38 -0.72
C ALA A 136 -10.97 -6.35 -0.11
N ILE A 137 -11.50 -5.49 0.76
CA ILE A 137 -10.69 -4.60 1.57
C ILE A 137 -10.28 -5.33 2.84
N ALA A 138 -9.00 -5.39 3.13
CA ALA A 138 -8.47 -6.06 4.30
C ALA A 138 -9.07 -5.44 5.58
N GLY A 139 -9.49 -6.29 6.51
CA GLY A 139 -10.09 -5.86 7.77
C GLY A 139 -11.58 -5.51 7.70
N GLU A 140 -12.17 -5.41 6.50
CA GLU A 140 -13.63 -5.27 6.38
C GLU A 140 -14.30 -6.64 6.36
N ALA A 141 -15.50 -6.72 6.98
CA ALA A 141 -16.30 -7.92 6.91
C ALA A 141 -16.76 -8.16 5.47
N THR A 142 -16.60 -9.39 4.99
CA THR A 142 -17.18 -9.83 3.72
C THR A 142 -18.65 -10.15 3.96
N ASN A 143 -19.50 -9.39 3.33
CA ASN A 143 -20.93 -9.71 3.30
C ASN A 143 -21.24 -10.73 2.21
#